data_252288539114bcd5178dd11303d3670c
#
_entry.id   252288539114bcd5178dd11303d3670c
#
_cell.length_a   1.000
_cell.length_b   1.000
_cell.length_c   1.000
_cell.angle_alpha   90.00
_cell.angle_beta   90.00
_cell.angle_gamma   90.00
#
_symmetry.space_group_name_H-M   'P 1'
#
loop_
_entity.id
_entity.type
_entity.pdbx_description
1 polymer ?
#
loop_
_entity_poly.entity_id
_entity_poly.type
_entity_poly.pdbx_seq_one_letter_code
_entity_poly.pdbx_strand_id
1 'polypeptide(L)'
;TSCVTLEFPREQFFIFDGGSGTKNLGDSLMAEKRSRIRARIFISHPHWDHINAIPFFTPLYVPGNEFEILGANQGDTTMRELISAQMDGVYFPITLSEFGSRVYFRDLEEESLEIDGIGVETKLLSHPGKCLGYRINYNGRSICYITDNEMFKETSEFYFPHYEKKLADFCRDADVLITDTTYTDEEYETK
;
A
#
# COMPACT_ATOMS: atom_id res chain seq x y z
N THR A 1 3.36 11.36 3.90
CA THR A 1 2.54 11.28 2.66
C THR A 1 2.75 9.91 2.03
N SER A 2 2.00 8.92 2.50
CA SER A 2 2.17 7.53 2.05
C SER A 2 1.60 7.37 0.64
N CYS A 3 2.45 7.46 -0.38
CA CYS A 3 2.10 7.15 -1.77
C CYS A 3 3.38 6.97 -2.58
N VAL A 4 3.64 5.77 -3.03
CA VAL A 4 4.76 5.42 -3.92
C VAL A 4 4.21 4.78 -5.17
N THR A 5 4.81 5.04 -6.33
CA THR A 5 4.36 4.49 -7.60
C THR A 5 5.45 3.76 -8.34
N LEU A 6 5.09 2.66 -8.99
CA LEU A 6 5.93 1.95 -9.95
C LEU A 6 5.20 1.88 -11.30
N GLU A 7 5.86 2.37 -12.33
CA GLU A 7 5.38 2.25 -13.70
C GLU A 7 6.16 1.15 -14.43
N PHE A 8 5.44 0.26 -15.07
CA PHE A 8 5.99 -0.84 -15.86
C PHE A 8 5.65 -0.67 -17.34
N PRO A 9 6.35 -1.35 -18.25
CA PRO A 9 5.96 -1.41 -19.65
C PRO A 9 4.50 -1.88 -19.81
N ARG A 10 3.87 -1.52 -20.94
CA ARG A 10 2.46 -1.82 -21.26
C ARG A 10 1.45 -1.14 -20.34
N GLU A 11 1.78 0.04 -19.82
CA GLU A 11 0.89 0.88 -19.00
C GLU A 11 0.42 0.19 -17.69
N GLN A 12 1.21 -0.77 -17.18
CA GLN A 12 0.96 -1.36 -15.87
C GLN A 12 1.46 -0.40 -14.78
N PHE A 13 0.61 -0.15 -13.81
CA PHE A 13 0.85 0.86 -12.80
C PHE A 13 0.52 0.34 -11.41
N PHE A 14 1.50 0.33 -10.52
CA PHE A 14 1.33 -0.04 -9.12
C PHE A 14 1.46 1.21 -8.24
N ILE A 15 0.55 1.36 -7.31
CA ILE A 15 0.50 2.44 -6.32
C ILE A 15 0.58 1.77 -4.95
N PHE A 16 1.47 2.22 -4.09
CA PHE A 16 1.58 1.76 -2.72
C PHE A 16 1.08 2.86 -1.80
N ASP A 17 0.05 2.51 -1.03
CA ASP A 17 -0.76 3.35 -0.15
C ASP A 17 -1.52 4.50 -0.83
N GLY A 18 -2.60 4.88 -0.16
CA GLY A 18 -3.57 5.89 -0.55
C GLY A 18 -3.57 7.13 0.36
N GLY A 19 -2.40 7.49 0.92
CA GLY A 19 -2.23 8.69 1.72
C GLY A 19 -2.27 9.98 0.91
N SER A 20 -1.98 11.11 1.53
CA SER A 20 -2.16 12.45 0.93
C SER A 20 -1.45 12.67 -0.41
N GLY A 21 -0.35 11.93 -0.67
CA GLY A 21 0.35 11.95 -1.97
C GLY A 21 -0.50 11.45 -3.13
N THR A 22 -1.48 10.59 -2.88
CA THR A 22 -2.35 10.00 -3.91
C THR A 22 -3.23 11.04 -4.59
N LYS A 23 -3.62 12.12 -3.87
CA LYS A 23 -4.33 13.24 -4.49
C LYS A 23 -3.47 13.91 -5.57
N ASN A 24 -2.22 14.22 -5.26
CA ASN A 24 -1.29 14.85 -6.21
C ASN A 24 -1.02 13.93 -7.41
N LEU A 25 -0.89 12.63 -7.16
CA LEU A 25 -0.78 11.63 -8.22
C LEU A 25 -2.00 11.66 -9.13
N GLY A 26 -3.22 11.71 -8.56
CA GLY A 26 -4.46 11.81 -9.32
C GLY A 26 -4.49 13.05 -10.21
N ASP A 27 -4.14 14.20 -9.67
CA ASP A 27 -4.07 15.46 -10.41
C ASP A 27 -3.07 15.37 -11.59
N SER A 28 -1.90 14.77 -11.38
CA SER A 28 -0.89 14.56 -12.43
C SER A 28 -1.39 13.62 -13.53
N LEU A 29 -1.98 12.48 -13.16
CA LEU A 29 -2.53 11.52 -14.12
C LEU A 29 -3.66 12.13 -14.97
N MET A 30 -4.50 12.97 -14.36
CA MET A 30 -5.55 13.69 -15.10
C MET A 30 -4.98 14.75 -16.04
N ALA A 31 -3.90 15.45 -15.65
CA ALA A 31 -3.22 16.44 -16.49
C ALA A 31 -2.54 15.81 -17.72
N GLU A 32 -2.04 14.60 -17.59
CA GLU A 32 -1.44 13.82 -18.70
C GLU A 32 -2.44 13.38 -19.75
N LYS A 33 -3.76 13.49 -19.49
CA LYS A 33 -4.86 13.11 -20.40
C LYS A 33 -4.73 11.67 -20.93
N ARG A 34 -4.28 10.76 -20.08
CA ARG A 34 -4.23 9.33 -20.42
C ARG A 34 -5.64 8.87 -20.81
N SER A 35 -5.77 8.16 -21.92
CA SER A 35 -7.07 7.71 -22.45
C SER A 35 -7.74 6.68 -21.52
N ARG A 36 -6.95 5.92 -20.78
CA ARG A 36 -7.39 4.91 -19.82
C ARG A 36 -6.29 4.66 -18.81
N ILE A 37 -6.67 4.54 -17.54
CA ILE A 37 -5.75 4.18 -16.45
C ILE A 37 -6.15 2.79 -15.95
N ARG A 38 -5.15 1.89 -15.87
CA ARG A 38 -5.29 0.59 -15.23
C ARG A 38 -4.20 0.46 -14.17
N ALA A 39 -4.60 0.35 -12.90
CA ALA A 39 -3.64 0.32 -11.81
C ALA A 39 -4.02 -0.67 -10.70
N ARG A 40 -3.01 -1.12 -9.94
CA ARG A 40 -3.15 -1.83 -8.68
C ARG A 40 -2.74 -0.91 -7.55
N ILE A 41 -3.59 -0.80 -6.53
CA ILE A 41 -3.36 -0.01 -5.33
C ILE A 41 -3.13 -0.99 -4.18
N PHE A 42 -1.91 -1.10 -3.73
CA PHE A 42 -1.50 -1.96 -2.61
C PHE A 42 -1.56 -1.14 -1.33
N ILE A 43 -2.40 -1.53 -0.40
CA ILE A 43 -2.54 -0.89 0.91
C ILE A 43 -1.72 -1.67 1.92
N SER A 44 -0.75 -1.00 2.54
CA SER A 44 0.06 -1.60 3.60
C SER A 44 -0.82 -1.94 4.81
N HIS A 45 -1.62 -0.99 5.26
CA HIS A 45 -2.58 -1.14 6.35
C HIS A 45 -3.59 0.02 6.35
N PRO A 46 -4.73 -0.08 7.07
CA PRO A 46 -5.82 0.88 6.97
C PRO A 46 -5.70 2.08 7.92
N HIS A 47 -4.52 2.40 8.48
CA HIS A 47 -4.37 3.64 9.21
C HIS A 47 -4.64 4.84 8.30
N TRP A 48 -5.13 5.90 8.91
CA TRP A 48 -5.76 7.01 8.18
C TRP A 48 -4.82 7.68 7.18
N ASP A 49 -3.56 7.86 7.52
CA ASP A 49 -2.55 8.48 6.66
C ASP A 49 -2.12 7.60 5.47
N HIS A 50 -2.51 6.32 5.46
CA HIS A 50 -2.27 5.38 4.36
C HIS A 50 -3.47 5.21 3.41
N ILE A 51 -4.66 5.70 3.78
CA ILE A 51 -5.88 5.51 2.98
C ILE A 51 -6.70 6.79 2.77
N ASN A 52 -6.43 7.87 3.51
CA ASN A 52 -7.30 9.06 3.58
C ASN A 52 -7.51 9.80 2.27
N ALA A 53 -6.64 9.66 1.29
CA ALA A 53 -6.78 10.34 0.01
C ALA A 53 -7.42 9.48 -1.09
N ILE A 54 -7.75 8.22 -0.82
CA ILE A 54 -8.47 7.36 -1.79
C ILE A 54 -9.80 8.02 -2.24
N PRO A 55 -10.63 8.58 -1.35
CA PRO A 55 -11.86 9.27 -1.76
C PRO A 55 -11.62 10.50 -2.66
N PHE A 56 -10.40 11.04 -2.66
CA PHE A 56 -10.02 12.21 -3.45
C PHE A 56 -9.19 11.87 -4.69
N PHE A 57 -8.99 10.57 -4.96
CA PHE A 57 -8.24 10.11 -6.12
C PHE A 57 -9.11 10.18 -7.38
N THR A 58 -9.08 11.33 -8.05
CA THR A 58 -9.92 11.66 -9.20
C THR A 58 -10.03 10.56 -10.26
N PRO A 59 -8.97 9.80 -10.60
CA PRO A 59 -9.07 8.72 -11.58
C PRO A 59 -10.10 7.63 -11.26
N LEU A 60 -10.48 7.42 -9.98
CA LEU A 60 -11.54 6.48 -9.60
C LEU A 60 -12.92 6.87 -10.12
N TYR A 61 -13.15 8.15 -10.36
CA TYR A 61 -14.45 8.68 -10.84
C TYR A 61 -14.55 8.74 -12.36
N VAL A 62 -13.48 8.40 -13.09
CA VAL A 62 -13.45 8.48 -14.55
C VAL A 62 -13.90 7.17 -15.19
N PRO A 63 -15.01 7.17 -15.96
CA PRO A 63 -15.45 5.98 -16.69
C PRO A 63 -14.38 5.45 -17.63
N GLY A 64 -14.26 4.12 -17.68
CA GLY A 64 -13.27 3.43 -18.52
C GLY A 64 -11.96 3.11 -17.81
N ASN A 65 -11.65 3.75 -16.69
CA ASN A 65 -10.54 3.35 -15.82
C ASN A 65 -10.85 2.05 -15.09
N GLU A 66 -9.79 1.36 -14.64
CA GLU A 66 -9.89 0.10 -13.91
C GLU A 66 -8.84 0.06 -12.79
N PHE A 67 -9.29 -0.24 -11.60
CA PHE A 67 -8.43 -0.34 -10.41
C PHE A 67 -8.70 -1.64 -9.66
N GLU A 68 -7.63 -2.19 -9.10
CA GLU A 68 -7.72 -3.26 -8.11
C GLU A 68 -7.05 -2.76 -6.82
N ILE A 69 -7.79 -2.77 -5.71
CA ILE A 69 -7.29 -2.37 -4.39
C ILE A 69 -7.01 -3.64 -3.60
N LEU A 70 -5.75 -3.81 -3.21
CA LEU A 70 -5.25 -5.01 -2.56
C LEU A 70 -4.65 -4.65 -1.20
N GLY A 71 -4.88 -5.47 -0.18
CA GLY A 71 -4.29 -5.30 1.15
C GLY A 71 -4.84 -6.32 2.13
N ALA A 72 -4.33 -6.35 3.37
CA ALA A 72 -4.80 -7.30 4.36
C ALA A 72 -6.16 -6.91 4.94
N ASN A 73 -7.02 -7.92 5.14
CA ASN A 73 -8.20 -7.76 5.97
C ASN A 73 -7.80 -7.49 7.43
N GLN A 74 -8.68 -6.86 8.21
CA GLN A 74 -8.49 -6.64 9.65
C GLN A 74 -9.55 -7.43 10.43
N GLY A 75 -9.14 -8.57 11.00
CA GLY A 75 -10.10 -9.53 11.53
C GLY A 75 -11.08 -9.99 10.46
N ASP A 76 -12.37 -9.81 10.70
CA ASP A 76 -13.44 -10.16 9.75
C ASP A 76 -13.74 -9.05 8.73
N THR A 77 -13.09 -7.87 8.86
CA THR A 77 -13.36 -6.72 7.98
C THR A 77 -12.48 -6.79 6.74
N THR A 78 -13.10 -6.92 5.59
CA THR A 78 -12.42 -7.02 4.28
C THR A 78 -11.83 -5.67 3.83
N MET A 79 -10.89 -5.70 2.89
CA MET A 79 -10.32 -4.48 2.29
C MET A 79 -11.42 -3.58 1.68
N ARG A 80 -12.45 -4.18 1.07
CA ARG A 80 -13.59 -3.43 0.54
C ARG A 80 -14.32 -2.66 1.64
N GLU A 81 -14.60 -3.30 2.76
CA GLU A 81 -15.30 -2.68 3.90
C GLU A 81 -14.44 -1.60 4.55
N LEU A 82 -13.12 -1.83 4.70
CA LEU A 82 -12.18 -0.85 5.22
C LEU A 82 -12.16 0.43 4.37
N ILE A 83 -12.08 0.30 3.05
CA ILE A 83 -12.11 1.46 2.16
C ILE A 83 -13.49 2.12 2.14
N SER A 84 -14.57 1.33 2.17
CA SER A 84 -15.93 1.85 2.21
C SER A 84 -16.23 2.64 3.48
N ALA A 85 -15.68 2.23 4.62
CA ALA A 85 -15.95 2.85 5.92
C ALA A 85 -15.54 4.34 5.99
N GLN A 86 -14.52 4.76 5.26
CA GLN A 86 -14.14 6.18 5.19
C GLN A 86 -15.07 7.02 4.28
N MET A 87 -15.94 6.37 3.52
CA MET A 87 -16.91 6.97 2.60
C MET A 87 -18.34 6.80 3.15
N ASP A 88 -18.49 7.00 4.45
CA ASP A 88 -19.77 7.02 5.15
C ASP A 88 -20.48 8.35 4.89
N GLY A 89 -21.74 8.30 4.49
CA GLY A 89 -22.53 9.48 4.17
C GLY A 89 -22.68 10.52 5.28
N VAL A 90 -22.29 10.19 6.51
CA VAL A 90 -22.23 11.15 7.64
C VAL A 90 -21.01 12.05 7.54
N TYR A 91 -19.86 11.48 7.16
CA TYR A 91 -18.57 12.19 7.13
C TYR A 91 -18.12 12.54 5.72
N PHE A 92 -18.55 11.76 4.73
CA PHE A 92 -18.17 11.95 3.34
C PHE A 92 -19.36 11.61 2.43
N PRO A 93 -19.88 12.58 1.63
CA PRO A 93 -21.16 12.43 0.94
C PRO A 93 -21.12 11.51 -0.30
N ILE A 94 -20.00 10.86 -0.55
CA ILE A 94 -19.78 9.98 -1.71
C ILE A 94 -19.46 8.57 -1.21
N THR A 95 -20.05 7.56 -1.80
CA THR A 95 -19.81 6.14 -1.50
C THR A 95 -19.07 5.47 -2.66
N LEU A 96 -18.68 4.20 -2.51
CA LEU A 96 -18.03 3.43 -3.58
C LEU A 96 -18.90 3.33 -4.85
N SER A 97 -20.22 3.54 -4.74
CA SER A 97 -21.14 3.46 -5.89
C SER A 97 -21.01 4.61 -6.86
N GLU A 98 -20.43 5.74 -6.43
CA GLU A 98 -20.17 6.89 -7.30
C GLU A 98 -18.86 6.78 -8.09
N PHE A 99 -18.06 5.74 -7.85
CA PHE A 99 -16.89 5.49 -8.69
C PHE A 99 -17.32 5.19 -10.14
N GLY A 100 -16.89 6.02 -11.08
CA GLY A 100 -17.14 5.82 -12.50
C GLY A 100 -16.27 4.73 -13.11
N SER A 101 -15.13 4.42 -12.51
CA SER A 101 -14.21 3.35 -12.88
C SER A 101 -14.69 1.99 -12.41
N ARG A 102 -14.11 0.92 -12.97
CA ARG A 102 -14.26 -0.42 -12.39
C ARG A 102 -13.28 -0.58 -11.24
N VAL A 103 -13.78 -0.93 -10.05
CA VAL A 103 -12.95 -1.14 -8.87
C VAL A 103 -13.18 -2.53 -8.32
N TYR A 104 -12.10 -3.29 -8.22
CA TYR A 104 -12.04 -4.62 -7.62
C TYR A 104 -11.32 -4.54 -6.28
N PHE A 105 -11.62 -5.46 -5.38
CA PHE A 105 -10.98 -5.56 -4.07
C PHE A 105 -10.45 -6.98 -3.88
N ARG A 106 -9.27 -7.08 -3.28
CA ARG A 106 -8.66 -8.36 -2.95
C ARG A 106 -8.01 -8.30 -1.58
N ASP A 107 -8.43 -9.20 -0.70
CA ASP A 107 -7.75 -9.42 0.57
C ASP A 107 -6.48 -10.25 0.34
N LEU A 108 -5.37 -9.79 0.93
CA LEU A 108 -4.07 -10.44 0.87
C LEU A 108 -3.70 -10.98 2.24
N GLU A 109 -2.93 -12.06 2.21
CA GLU A 109 -2.22 -12.62 3.37
C GLU A 109 -0.70 -12.46 3.17
N GLU A 110 0.12 -13.09 4.01
CA GLU A 110 1.55 -13.27 3.73
C GLU A 110 1.70 -14.33 2.64
N GLU A 111 1.89 -13.92 1.40
CA GLU A 111 1.85 -14.77 0.22
C GLU A 111 2.80 -14.30 -0.88
N SER A 112 2.99 -15.13 -1.89
CA SER A 112 3.65 -14.78 -3.14
C SER A 112 2.66 -14.98 -4.28
N LEU A 113 2.52 -13.98 -5.14
CA LEU A 113 1.63 -14.00 -6.29
C LEU A 113 2.28 -13.35 -7.50
N GLU A 114 1.71 -13.58 -8.67
CA GLU A 114 2.11 -12.93 -9.91
C GLU A 114 0.95 -12.12 -10.47
N ILE A 115 1.22 -10.88 -10.86
CA ILE A 115 0.25 -9.98 -11.48
C ILE A 115 0.83 -9.51 -12.81
N ASP A 116 0.25 -9.96 -13.91
CA ASP A 116 0.63 -9.56 -15.27
C ASP A 116 2.14 -9.74 -15.57
N GLY A 117 2.77 -10.80 -15.03
CA GLY A 117 4.21 -11.09 -15.19
C GLY A 117 5.11 -10.34 -14.21
N ILE A 118 4.54 -9.67 -13.21
CA ILE A 118 5.26 -9.01 -12.12
C ILE A 118 5.09 -9.85 -10.86
N GLY A 119 6.20 -10.28 -10.26
CA GLY A 119 6.20 -10.99 -9.00
C GLY A 119 5.90 -10.04 -7.84
N VAL A 120 4.98 -10.42 -6.97
CA VAL A 120 4.61 -9.68 -5.76
C VAL A 120 4.72 -10.63 -4.58
N GLU A 121 5.50 -10.25 -3.59
CA GLU A 121 5.59 -10.96 -2.32
C GLU A 121 5.15 -10.03 -1.20
N THR A 122 4.42 -10.58 -0.24
CA THR A 122 3.91 -9.83 0.92
C THR A 122 4.53 -10.36 2.20
N LYS A 123 4.73 -9.50 3.18
CA LYS A 123 5.29 -9.81 4.49
C LYS A 123 4.55 -9.07 5.58
N LEU A 124 4.12 -9.78 6.63
CA LEU A 124 3.58 -9.12 7.82
C LEU A 124 4.68 -8.33 8.54
N LEU A 125 4.37 -7.08 8.82
CA LEU A 125 5.23 -6.13 9.52
C LEU A 125 4.86 -6.02 11.00
N SER A 126 5.83 -5.61 11.81
CA SER A 126 5.64 -5.34 13.23
C SER A 126 4.98 -3.99 13.43
N HIS A 127 3.65 -3.98 13.38
CA HIS A 127 2.80 -2.81 13.53
C HIS A 127 1.42 -3.23 14.04
N PRO A 128 0.69 -2.39 14.80
CA PRO A 128 -0.65 -2.72 15.27
C PRO A 128 -1.62 -3.09 14.14
N GLY A 129 -2.34 -4.19 14.30
CA GLY A 129 -3.17 -4.78 13.26
C GLY A 129 -2.35 -5.60 12.25
N LYS A 130 -2.95 -5.92 11.09
CA LYS A 130 -2.22 -6.51 9.98
C LYS A 130 -1.66 -5.40 9.10
N CYS A 131 -0.34 -5.27 9.08
CA CYS A 131 0.39 -4.37 8.18
C CYS A 131 1.24 -5.22 7.23
N LEU A 132 1.17 -4.96 5.92
CA LEU A 132 1.93 -5.68 4.90
C LEU A 132 3.06 -4.83 4.32
N GLY A 133 4.27 -5.36 4.33
CA GLY A 133 5.34 -4.95 3.45
C GLY A 133 5.22 -5.66 2.11
N TYR A 134 5.72 -5.03 1.07
CA TYR A 134 5.66 -5.53 -0.31
C TYR A 134 7.04 -5.65 -0.92
N ARG A 135 7.33 -6.77 -1.58
CA ARG A 135 8.47 -6.94 -2.45
C ARG A 135 7.98 -7.16 -3.87
N ILE A 136 8.46 -6.35 -4.80
CA ILE A 136 8.10 -6.39 -6.20
C ILE A 136 9.32 -6.84 -7.00
N ASN A 137 9.15 -7.89 -7.78
CA ASN A 137 10.20 -8.47 -8.61
C ASN A 137 9.82 -8.34 -10.09
N TYR A 138 10.67 -7.69 -10.88
CA TYR A 138 10.46 -7.53 -12.32
C TYR A 138 11.78 -7.48 -13.08
N ASN A 139 11.92 -8.31 -14.12
CA ASN A 139 13.11 -8.35 -14.99
C ASN A 139 14.45 -8.42 -14.24
N GLY A 140 14.52 -9.24 -13.19
CA GLY A 140 15.73 -9.42 -12.38
C GLY A 140 16.07 -8.24 -11.47
N ARG A 141 15.16 -7.29 -11.30
CA ARG A 141 15.23 -6.20 -10.34
C ARG A 141 14.18 -6.36 -9.27
N SER A 142 14.44 -5.82 -8.09
CA SER A 142 13.50 -5.87 -6.99
C SER A 142 13.46 -4.58 -6.17
N ILE A 143 12.27 -4.27 -5.68
CA ILE A 143 12.03 -3.16 -4.76
C ILE A 143 11.23 -3.66 -3.56
N CYS A 144 11.62 -3.24 -2.37
CA CYS A 144 10.87 -3.48 -1.14
C CYS A 144 10.27 -2.17 -0.64
N TYR A 145 8.97 -2.21 -0.31
CA TYR A 145 8.24 -1.13 0.37
C TYR A 145 7.87 -1.61 1.77
N ILE A 146 8.52 -1.04 2.78
CA ILE A 146 8.39 -1.39 4.20
C ILE A 146 8.05 -0.11 4.95
N THR A 147 6.81 0.06 5.33
CA THR A 147 6.33 1.22 6.06
C THR A 147 5.83 0.82 7.45
N ASP A 148 5.83 1.75 8.39
CA ASP A 148 5.27 1.60 9.73
C ASP A 148 5.69 0.30 10.42
N ASN A 149 6.98 -0.01 10.32
CA ASN A 149 7.55 -1.21 10.90
C ASN A 149 8.38 -0.87 12.13
N GLU A 150 8.04 -1.45 13.27
CA GLU A 150 8.80 -1.24 14.49
C GLU A 150 9.76 -2.41 14.77
N MET A 151 11.03 -2.07 14.94
CA MET A 151 12.08 -2.98 15.38
C MET A 151 12.29 -2.76 16.88
N PHE A 152 11.95 -3.74 17.70
CA PHE A 152 12.06 -3.62 19.14
C PHE A 152 13.48 -3.94 19.63
N LYS A 153 13.95 -3.21 20.66
CA LYS A 153 15.22 -3.50 21.33
C LYS A 153 15.18 -4.89 21.97
N GLU A 154 16.31 -5.57 22.06
CA GLU A 154 16.44 -6.89 22.73
C GLU A 154 15.92 -6.91 24.16
N THR A 155 15.90 -5.76 24.83
CA THR A 155 15.39 -5.59 26.20
C THR A 155 13.87 -5.43 26.26
N SER A 156 13.20 -5.26 25.13
CA SER A 156 11.74 -5.11 25.08
C SER A 156 11.03 -6.47 25.22
N GLU A 157 9.90 -6.49 25.90
CA GLU A 157 9.01 -7.65 25.95
C GLU A 157 8.41 -8.02 24.60
N PHE A 158 8.41 -7.09 23.63
CA PHE A 158 7.95 -7.28 22.26
C PHE A 158 9.07 -7.71 21.30
N TYR A 159 10.31 -7.86 21.79
CA TYR A 159 11.43 -8.29 20.95
C TYR A 159 11.26 -9.72 20.47
N PHE A 160 11.36 -9.90 19.16
CA PHE A 160 11.25 -11.21 18.54
C PHE A 160 12.36 -11.43 17.51
N PRO A 161 13.48 -12.07 17.88
CA PRO A 161 14.69 -12.17 17.05
C PRO A 161 14.46 -12.83 15.69
N HIS A 162 13.51 -13.77 15.61
CA HIS A 162 13.18 -14.40 14.34
C HIS A 162 12.47 -13.47 13.34
N TYR A 163 11.79 -12.43 13.84
CA TYR A 163 11.11 -11.45 13.00
C TYR A 163 12.12 -10.61 12.22
N GLU A 164 13.12 -10.03 12.90
CA GLU A 164 14.16 -9.23 12.28
C GLU A 164 14.89 -9.98 11.16
N LYS A 165 15.26 -11.24 11.46
CA LYS A 165 15.88 -12.10 10.46
C LYS A 165 14.98 -12.34 9.26
N LYS A 166 13.70 -12.62 9.47
CA LYS A 166 12.71 -12.84 8.40
C LYS A 166 12.54 -11.59 7.55
N LEU A 167 12.48 -10.40 8.17
CA LEU A 167 12.38 -9.13 7.46
C LEU A 167 13.66 -8.84 6.66
N ALA A 168 14.84 -9.06 7.26
CA ALA A 168 16.11 -8.93 6.56
C ALA A 168 16.22 -9.88 5.36
N ASP A 169 15.78 -11.12 5.53
CA ASP A 169 15.75 -12.11 4.44
C ASP A 169 14.76 -11.71 3.34
N PHE A 170 13.60 -11.14 3.69
CA PHE A 170 12.61 -10.62 2.75
C PHE A 170 13.14 -9.44 1.94
N CYS A 171 13.93 -8.56 2.55
CA CYS A 171 14.54 -7.41 1.88
C CYS A 171 15.90 -7.71 1.24
N ARG A 172 16.42 -8.94 1.40
CA ARG A 172 17.77 -9.31 0.93
C ARG A 172 17.92 -9.06 -0.57
N ASP A 173 19.05 -8.46 -0.92
CA ASP A 173 19.44 -8.18 -2.31
C ASP A 173 18.41 -7.36 -3.11
N ALA A 174 17.51 -6.60 -2.43
CA ALA A 174 16.64 -5.67 -3.11
C ALA A 174 17.46 -4.53 -3.72
N ASP A 175 17.16 -4.17 -4.98
CA ASP A 175 17.82 -3.03 -5.64
C ASP A 175 17.40 -1.70 -5.00
N VAL A 176 16.19 -1.63 -4.46
CA VAL A 176 15.67 -0.46 -3.73
C VAL A 176 14.92 -0.91 -2.49
N LEU A 177 15.20 -0.27 -1.38
CA LEU A 177 14.42 -0.39 -0.14
C LEU A 177 13.85 0.99 0.20
N ILE A 178 12.53 1.06 0.29
CA ILE A 178 11.80 2.21 0.79
C ILE A 178 11.28 1.84 2.18
N THR A 179 11.71 2.56 3.19
CA THR A 179 11.32 2.30 4.58
C THR A 179 10.99 3.58 5.30
N ASP A 180 10.15 3.45 6.33
CA ASP A 180 9.84 4.51 7.27
C ASP A 180 11.07 4.87 8.12
N THR A 181 11.20 6.15 8.47
CA THR A 181 12.27 6.69 9.32
C THR A 181 11.70 7.76 10.25
N THR A 182 10.72 7.38 11.07
CA THR A 182 9.97 8.31 11.93
C THR A 182 10.83 8.95 13.01
N TYR A 183 11.82 8.21 13.55
CA TYR A 183 12.63 8.64 14.70
C TYR A 183 14.10 8.81 14.33
N THR A 184 14.74 9.81 14.93
CA THR A 184 16.21 9.88 15.00
C THR A 184 16.72 8.86 16.01
N ASP A 185 18.03 8.56 15.98
CA ASP A 185 18.64 7.64 16.93
C ASP A 185 18.40 8.09 18.40
N GLU A 186 18.49 9.39 18.68
CA GLU A 186 18.27 9.98 20.01
C GLU A 186 16.81 9.81 20.47
N GLU A 187 15.84 10.03 19.60
CA GLU A 187 14.42 9.84 19.88
C GLU A 187 14.10 8.36 20.10
N TYR A 188 14.71 7.47 19.31
CA TYR A 188 14.51 6.03 19.46
C TYR A 188 15.07 5.46 20.76
N GLU A 189 16.14 6.06 21.32
CA GLU A 189 16.69 5.65 22.63
C GLU A 189 15.76 5.97 23.81
N THR A 190 14.88 6.95 23.66
CA THR A 190 13.99 7.44 24.72
C THR A 190 12.57 6.88 24.64
N LYS A 191 12.26 6.10 23.62
CA LYS A 191 10.94 5.51 23.35
C LYS A 191 10.67 4.24 24.16
#